data_a10049df6d56988abd748138fff9b5c1
#
_entry.id   a10049df6d56988abd748138fff9b5c1
#
_cell.length_a   1.000
_cell.length_b   1.000
_cell.length_c   1.000
_cell.angle_alpha   90.00
_cell.angle_beta   90.00
_cell.angle_gamma   90.00
#
_symmetry.space_group_name_H-M   'P 1'
#
loop_
_entity.id
_entity.type
_entity.pdbx_description
1 polymer ?
#
loop_
_entity_poly.entity_id
_entity_poly.type
_entity_poly.pdbx_seq_one_letter_code
_entity_poly.pdbx_strand_id
1 'polypeptide(L)'
;NKKKILIVKDKDNDNWYMSTKSNYKVRNEVVRKNLIQISELRFFEKKTSEEFLYSRLDLDYPNDEDGDSKLITLKNNNNKPLVQFILGKKKKDGVYLKKINDKQTWLTTGILEMSKFEKDWLETKIMDISYENIKKILINRSDNDGSFSLTKDEKNENLLIDNLNKDQIPKS
;
A
#
# COMPACT_ATOMS: atom_id res chain seq x y z
N ASN A 1 15.06 12.35 -4.40
CA ASN A 1 13.76 12.63 -3.77
C ASN A 1 13.37 11.46 -2.87
N LYS A 2 13.44 11.66 -1.56
CA LYS A 2 13.01 10.66 -0.57
C LYS A 2 11.52 10.35 -0.81
N LYS A 3 11.19 9.11 -1.12
CA LYS A 3 9.80 8.66 -1.18
C LYS A 3 9.23 8.64 0.23
N LYS A 4 8.28 9.51 0.50
CA LYS A 4 7.58 9.58 1.78
C LYS A 4 6.14 9.14 1.59
N ILE A 5 5.71 8.17 2.37
CA ILE A 5 4.30 7.77 2.48
C ILE A 5 3.76 8.42 3.75
N LEU A 6 2.77 9.29 3.63
CA LEU A 6 2.11 9.91 4.75
C LEU A 6 0.63 9.51 4.76
N ILE A 7 0.26 8.72 5.76
CA ILE A 7 -1.09 8.21 5.94
C ILE A 7 -1.70 8.90 7.16
N VAL A 8 -2.88 9.49 6.97
CA VAL A 8 -3.57 10.29 7.98
C VAL A 8 -4.96 9.70 8.18
N LYS A 9 -5.36 9.55 9.46
CA LYS A 9 -6.73 9.18 9.81
C LYS A 9 -7.64 10.39 9.65
N ASP A 10 -8.81 10.18 9.06
CA ASP A 10 -9.87 11.19 9.03
C ASP A 10 -10.37 11.47 10.44
N LYS A 11 -10.83 12.68 10.69
CA LYS A 11 -11.35 13.10 12.00
C LYS A 11 -12.81 12.70 12.19
N ASP A 12 -13.55 12.64 11.09
CA ASP A 12 -15.01 12.49 11.09
C ASP A 12 -15.47 11.05 10.85
N ASN A 13 -14.54 10.19 10.41
CA ASN A 13 -14.82 8.78 10.14
C ASN A 13 -13.59 7.90 10.42
N ASP A 14 -13.74 6.58 10.31
CA ASP A 14 -12.65 5.63 10.55
C ASP A 14 -11.77 5.35 9.32
N ASN A 15 -11.86 6.16 8.28
CA ASN A 15 -11.06 5.99 7.08
C ASN A 15 -9.66 6.61 7.22
N TRP A 16 -8.74 6.06 6.44
CA TRP A 16 -7.38 6.55 6.31
C TRP A 16 -7.10 7.00 4.89
N TYR A 17 -6.31 8.05 4.74
CA TYR A 17 -5.99 8.67 3.46
C TYR A 17 -4.51 8.90 3.32
N MET A 18 -3.98 8.74 2.10
CA MET A 18 -2.59 9.05 1.76
C MET A 18 -2.50 10.51 1.30
N SER A 19 -2.05 11.40 2.19
CA SER A 19 -1.98 12.83 1.90
C SER A 19 -0.95 13.16 0.83
N THR A 20 0.08 12.33 0.66
CA THR A 20 1.06 12.46 -0.43
C THR A 20 0.52 12.07 -1.81
N LYS A 21 -0.73 11.58 -1.88
CA LYS A 21 -1.45 11.20 -3.10
C LYS A 21 -2.84 11.84 -3.15
N SER A 22 -2.90 13.15 -3.03
CA SER A 22 -4.15 13.93 -3.12
C SER A 22 -5.26 13.39 -2.21
N ASN A 23 -4.89 12.94 -1.02
CA ASN A 23 -5.81 12.31 -0.06
C ASN A 23 -6.55 11.09 -0.62
N TYR A 24 -5.86 10.26 -1.40
CA TYR A 24 -6.45 9.04 -1.90
C TYR A 24 -6.70 8.06 -0.74
N LYS A 25 -7.84 7.35 -0.81
CA LYS A 25 -8.26 6.40 0.23
C LYS A 25 -7.27 5.25 0.36
N VAL A 26 -6.93 4.92 1.60
CA VAL A 26 -6.07 3.79 1.98
C VAL A 26 -6.92 2.64 2.47
N ARG A 27 -6.49 1.42 2.22
CA ARG A 27 -7.13 0.21 2.75
C ARG A 27 -6.98 0.17 4.27
N ASN A 28 -8.09 0.33 4.98
CA ASN A 28 -8.12 0.37 6.44
C ASN A 28 -7.54 -0.89 7.08
N GLU A 29 -7.78 -2.06 6.47
CA GLU A 29 -7.25 -3.34 6.95
C GLU A 29 -5.71 -3.40 6.89
N VAL A 30 -5.08 -2.79 5.87
CA VAL A 30 -3.62 -2.72 5.76
C VAL A 30 -3.04 -1.85 6.87
N VAL A 31 -3.63 -0.69 7.13
CA VAL A 31 -3.19 0.19 8.22
C VAL A 31 -3.37 -0.51 9.57
N ARG A 32 -4.55 -1.09 9.82
CA ARG A 32 -4.84 -1.82 11.07
C ARG A 32 -3.85 -2.96 11.28
N LYS A 33 -3.61 -3.79 10.26
CA LYS A 33 -2.63 -4.88 10.32
C LYS A 33 -1.26 -4.36 10.75
N ASN A 34 -0.75 -3.30 10.11
CA ASN A 34 0.56 -2.74 10.43
C ASN A 34 0.63 -2.17 11.84
N LEU A 35 -0.43 -1.47 12.31
CA LEU A 35 -0.46 -0.94 13.68
C LEU A 35 -0.48 -2.07 14.73
N ILE A 36 -1.22 -3.14 14.50
CA ILE A 36 -1.21 -4.33 15.36
C ILE A 36 0.17 -4.95 15.39
N GLN A 37 0.78 -5.20 14.22
CA GLN A 37 2.12 -5.76 14.12
C GLN A 37 3.16 -4.89 14.87
N ILE A 38 3.10 -3.57 14.78
CA ILE A 38 3.99 -2.67 15.55
C ILE A 38 3.77 -2.85 17.06
N SER A 39 2.52 -2.96 17.51
CA SER A 39 2.19 -3.12 18.93
C SER A 39 2.65 -4.45 19.53
N GLU A 40 2.81 -5.46 18.69
CA GLU A 40 3.23 -6.81 19.07
C GLU A 40 4.74 -7.02 19.07
N LEU A 41 5.52 -6.10 18.48
CA LEU A 41 6.97 -6.20 18.49
C LEU A 41 7.53 -6.20 19.92
N ARG A 42 8.43 -7.12 20.20
CA ARG A 42 9.17 -7.20 21.48
C ARG A 42 10.66 -7.28 21.21
N PHE A 43 11.45 -6.52 21.97
CA PHE A 43 12.91 -6.65 21.94
C PHE A 43 13.29 -8.05 22.42
N PHE A 44 14.07 -8.74 21.63
CA PHE A 44 14.48 -10.12 21.91
C PHE A 44 15.99 -10.21 22.13
N GLU A 45 16.77 -9.78 21.15
CA GLU A 45 18.23 -9.92 21.20
C GLU A 45 18.92 -8.63 20.81
N LYS A 46 19.88 -8.18 21.66
CA LYS A 46 20.78 -7.09 21.29
C LYS A 46 21.69 -7.52 20.15
N LYS A 47 21.91 -6.63 19.18
CA LYS A 47 22.83 -6.88 18.07
C LYS A 47 24.04 -5.97 18.19
N THR A 48 24.13 -4.91 17.42
CA THR A 48 25.29 -4.03 17.42
C THR A 48 24.94 -2.62 17.86
N SER A 49 25.91 -1.91 18.41
CA SER A 49 25.88 -0.47 18.62
C SER A 49 26.83 0.28 17.70
N GLU A 50 27.61 -0.46 16.89
CA GLU A 50 28.60 0.07 15.98
C GLU A 50 27.95 0.51 14.66
N GLU A 51 28.04 1.80 14.34
CA GLU A 51 27.36 2.40 13.20
C GLU A 51 27.75 1.77 11.84
N PHE A 52 29.03 1.40 11.67
CA PHE A 52 29.53 0.77 10.44
C PHE A 52 28.96 -0.64 10.17
N LEU A 53 28.25 -1.22 11.14
CA LEU A 53 27.57 -2.51 10.99
C LEU A 53 26.07 -2.38 10.70
N TYR A 54 25.51 -1.17 10.73
CA TYR A 54 24.05 -1.00 10.53
C TYR A 54 23.62 -1.42 9.14
N SER A 55 24.42 -1.17 8.12
CA SER A 55 24.13 -1.59 6.73
C SER A 55 23.90 -3.10 6.60
N ARG A 56 24.60 -3.92 7.39
CA ARG A 56 24.40 -5.38 7.40
C ARG A 56 23.00 -5.80 7.87
N LEU A 57 22.31 -4.93 8.59
CA LEU A 57 20.99 -5.16 9.16
C LEU A 57 19.89 -4.33 8.48
N ASP A 58 20.25 -3.57 7.43
CA ASP A 58 19.40 -2.55 6.76
C ASP A 58 18.88 -1.51 7.78
N LEU A 59 19.76 -1.04 8.69
CA LEU A 59 19.41 -0.09 9.75
C LEU A 59 20.11 1.27 9.59
N ASP A 60 20.75 1.52 8.46
CA ASP A 60 21.22 2.86 8.12
C ASP A 60 20.04 3.83 8.04
N TYR A 61 20.31 5.09 8.32
CA TYR A 61 19.28 6.11 8.15
C TYR A 61 18.86 6.14 6.66
N PRO A 62 17.56 6.06 6.34
CA PRO A 62 17.11 5.95 4.94
C PRO A 62 17.40 7.26 4.19
N ASN A 63 18.62 7.41 3.70
CA ASN A 63 19.09 8.56 2.93
C ASN A 63 19.10 8.30 1.43
N ASP A 64 19.27 7.05 1.01
CA ASP A 64 19.63 6.66 -0.34
C ASP A 64 18.55 5.82 -1.03
N GLU A 65 18.61 5.82 -2.36
CA GLU A 65 17.63 5.17 -3.21
C GLU A 65 17.69 3.63 -3.15
N ASP A 66 18.85 3.07 -2.76
CA ASP A 66 19.13 1.63 -2.81
C ASP A 66 18.91 0.89 -1.48
N GLY A 67 18.67 1.60 -0.39
CA GLY A 67 18.47 0.99 0.94
C GLY A 67 17.03 0.47 1.14
N ASP A 68 16.90 -0.69 1.79
CA ASP A 68 15.60 -1.24 2.20
C ASP A 68 15.17 -0.79 3.60
N SER A 69 16.00 -0.02 4.29
CA SER A 69 15.67 0.58 5.59
C SER A 69 14.47 1.52 5.49
N LYS A 70 13.62 1.53 6.50
CA LYS A 70 12.44 2.38 6.56
C LYS A 70 12.38 3.14 7.87
N LEU A 71 12.31 4.46 7.81
CA LEU A 71 12.03 5.29 8.98
C LEU A 71 10.52 5.32 9.22
N ILE A 72 10.10 4.72 10.32
CA ILE A 72 8.70 4.68 10.74
C ILE A 72 8.48 5.73 11.83
N THR A 73 7.47 6.56 11.65
CA THR A 73 7.05 7.54 12.66
C THR A 73 5.55 7.45 12.87
N LEU A 74 5.12 7.10 14.05
CA LEU A 74 3.73 7.23 14.48
C LEU A 74 3.55 8.54 15.24
N LYS A 75 2.49 9.27 14.92
CA LYS A 75 2.16 10.56 15.53
C LYS A 75 0.75 10.54 16.10
N ASN A 76 0.53 11.32 17.14
CA ASN A 76 -0.81 11.59 17.65
C ASN A 76 -1.54 12.68 16.85
N ASN A 77 -2.78 12.98 17.24
CA ASN A 77 -3.62 13.98 16.57
C ASN A 77 -3.03 15.41 16.60
N ASN A 78 -2.10 15.69 17.51
CA ASN A 78 -1.40 16.97 17.60
C ASN A 78 -0.05 16.97 16.83
N ASN A 79 0.14 16.02 15.91
CA ASN A 79 1.38 15.84 15.15
C ASN A 79 2.64 15.52 16.00
N LYS A 80 2.48 15.24 17.30
CA LYS A 80 3.59 14.86 18.17
C LYS A 80 4.00 13.41 17.93
N PRO A 81 5.28 13.10 17.71
CA PRO A 81 5.76 11.73 17.58
C PRO A 81 5.49 10.95 18.87
N LEU A 82 4.86 9.79 18.73
CA LEU A 82 4.66 8.80 19.79
C LEU A 82 5.78 7.78 19.79
N VAL A 83 6.18 7.33 18.60
CA VAL A 83 7.28 6.40 18.41
C VAL A 83 7.97 6.68 17.09
N GLN A 84 9.28 6.50 17.07
CA GLN A 84 10.11 6.65 15.88
C GLN A 84 11.25 5.63 15.90
N PHE A 85 11.36 4.86 14.83
CA PHE A 85 12.40 3.84 14.69
C PHE A 85 12.73 3.56 13.23
N ILE A 86 13.91 3.01 13.00
CA ILE A 86 14.32 2.46 11.71
C ILE A 86 13.98 0.97 11.72
N LEU A 87 13.25 0.54 10.71
CA LEU A 87 12.91 -0.85 10.41
C LEU A 87 13.89 -1.36 9.37
N GLY A 88 14.62 -2.41 9.72
CA GLY A 88 15.57 -3.11 8.86
C GLY A 88 14.99 -4.38 8.26
N LYS A 89 15.88 -5.29 7.88
CA LYS A 89 15.50 -6.54 7.24
C LYS A 89 14.82 -7.52 8.18
N LYS A 90 14.01 -8.39 7.58
CA LYS A 90 13.35 -9.51 8.27
C LYS A 90 14.33 -10.65 8.52
N LYS A 91 14.19 -11.34 9.65
CA LYS A 91 14.91 -12.58 9.97
C LYS A 91 13.99 -13.58 10.65
N LYS A 92 13.61 -14.66 9.96
CA LYS A 92 12.64 -15.66 10.46
C LYS A 92 11.38 -14.98 11.02
N ASP A 93 11.14 -15.12 12.32
CA ASP A 93 9.95 -14.61 13.02
C ASP A 93 10.16 -13.23 13.66
N GLY A 94 11.17 -12.49 13.20
CA GLY A 94 11.51 -11.17 13.74
C GLY A 94 11.98 -10.19 12.69
N VAL A 95 12.19 -8.95 13.12
CA VAL A 95 12.74 -7.88 12.29
C VAL A 95 13.86 -7.17 13.04
N TYR A 96 14.86 -6.65 12.31
CA TYR A 96 15.84 -5.78 12.90
C TYR A 96 15.27 -4.37 13.07
N LEU A 97 15.54 -3.76 14.21
CA LEU A 97 15.01 -2.45 14.58
C LEU A 97 16.04 -1.62 15.33
N LYS A 98 16.05 -0.32 15.10
CA LYS A 98 16.83 0.67 15.84
C LYS A 98 15.95 1.88 16.19
N LYS A 99 15.90 2.27 17.46
CA LYS A 99 15.30 3.56 17.86
C LYS A 99 16.17 4.72 17.36
N ILE A 100 15.55 5.84 16.98
CA ILE A 100 16.30 6.98 16.40
C ILE A 100 17.37 7.53 17.36
N ASN A 101 17.05 7.64 18.63
CA ASN A 101 17.94 8.23 19.64
C ASN A 101 18.78 7.17 20.38
N ASP A 102 18.89 5.96 19.85
CA ASP A 102 19.63 4.87 20.46
C ASP A 102 20.61 4.29 19.44
N LYS A 103 21.85 4.05 19.85
CA LYS A 103 22.84 3.37 19.01
C LYS A 103 22.61 1.85 18.98
N GLN A 104 21.97 1.30 20.02
CA GLN A 104 21.73 -0.13 20.11
C GLN A 104 20.71 -0.60 19.09
N THR A 105 21.10 -1.56 18.27
CA THR A 105 20.21 -2.27 17.36
C THR A 105 19.69 -3.56 17.99
N TRP A 106 18.51 -3.97 17.58
CA TRP A 106 17.81 -5.10 18.15
C TRP A 106 17.28 -6.04 17.08
N LEU A 107 17.30 -7.34 17.35
CA LEU A 107 16.36 -8.27 16.76
C LEU A 107 15.12 -8.31 17.64
N THR A 108 13.96 -8.15 17.04
CA THR A 108 12.68 -8.26 17.74
C THR A 108 12.05 -9.63 17.47
N THR A 109 11.11 -10.04 18.32
CA THR A 109 10.09 -11.04 17.96
C THR A 109 8.89 -10.33 17.36
N GLY A 110 8.11 -11.04 16.56
CA GLY A 110 6.96 -10.50 15.86
C GLY A 110 7.27 -10.14 14.40
N ILE A 111 6.24 -10.17 13.59
CA ILE A 111 6.32 -9.90 12.15
C ILE A 111 5.86 -8.47 11.90
N LEU A 112 6.64 -7.71 11.13
CA LEU A 112 6.23 -6.41 10.62
C LEU A 112 6.50 -6.36 9.12
N GLU A 113 5.42 -6.37 8.34
CA GLU A 113 5.44 -6.35 6.88
C GLU A 113 4.91 -5.01 6.37
N MET A 114 5.77 -4.00 6.40
CA MET A 114 5.42 -2.66 5.96
C MET A 114 5.97 -2.40 4.56
N SER A 115 5.07 -2.26 3.59
CA SER A 115 5.47 -2.00 2.20
C SER A 115 6.08 -0.61 2.02
N LYS A 116 7.10 -0.54 1.17
CA LYS A 116 7.69 0.71 0.68
C LYS A 116 6.97 1.27 -0.56
N PHE A 117 6.04 0.53 -1.13
CA PHE A 117 5.30 0.92 -2.33
C PHE A 117 3.93 1.49 -1.96
N GLU A 118 3.65 2.68 -2.47
CA GLU A 118 2.37 3.38 -2.22
C GLU A 118 1.16 2.55 -2.64
N LYS A 119 1.26 1.87 -3.81
CA LYS A 119 0.16 1.04 -4.35
C LYS A 119 -0.34 -0.04 -3.39
N ASP A 120 0.53 -0.55 -2.53
CA ASP A 120 0.18 -1.62 -1.60
C ASP A 120 -0.68 -1.14 -0.42
N TRP A 121 -0.78 0.18 -0.25
CA TRP A 121 -1.60 0.82 0.76
C TRP A 121 -2.94 1.32 0.23
N LEU A 122 -2.99 1.67 -1.07
CA LEU A 122 -4.14 2.35 -1.65
C LEU A 122 -5.32 1.40 -1.87
N GLU A 123 -6.53 1.95 -1.72
CA GLU A 123 -7.74 1.26 -2.16
C GLU A 123 -7.74 1.14 -3.68
N THR A 124 -7.72 -0.08 -4.17
CA THR A 124 -7.65 -0.35 -5.62
C THR A 124 -9.00 -0.69 -6.23
N LYS A 125 -10.00 -0.98 -5.39
CA LYS A 125 -11.34 -1.32 -5.85
C LYS A 125 -12.12 -0.04 -6.16
N ILE A 126 -12.22 0.29 -7.44
CA ILE A 126 -12.93 1.49 -7.91
C ILE A 126 -14.44 1.27 -7.86
N MET A 127 -14.89 0.06 -8.22
CA MET A 127 -16.30 -0.31 -8.26
C MET A 127 -16.53 -1.69 -7.66
N ASP A 128 -17.61 -1.85 -6.93
CA ASP A 128 -18.06 -3.12 -6.37
C ASP A 128 -19.36 -3.54 -7.07
N ILE A 129 -19.24 -3.84 -8.34
CA ILE A 129 -20.35 -4.29 -9.17
C ILE A 129 -20.07 -5.73 -9.60
N SER A 130 -20.93 -6.64 -9.18
CA SER A 130 -20.86 -8.02 -9.64
C SER A 130 -21.21 -8.09 -11.15
N TYR A 131 -20.49 -8.94 -11.88
CA TYR A 131 -20.70 -9.13 -13.31
C TYR A 131 -22.14 -9.49 -13.66
N GLU A 132 -22.81 -10.27 -12.81
CA GLU A 132 -24.20 -10.67 -12.99
C GLU A 132 -25.17 -9.47 -13.03
N ASN A 133 -24.81 -8.40 -12.33
CA ASN A 133 -25.61 -7.17 -12.25
C ASN A 133 -25.37 -6.21 -13.42
N ILE A 134 -24.42 -6.51 -14.29
CA ILE A 134 -24.11 -5.67 -15.45
C ILE A 134 -24.96 -6.16 -16.63
N LYS A 135 -25.88 -5.32 -17.08
CA LYS A 135 -26.68 -5.58 -18.29
C LYS A 135 -26.08 -4.93 -19.53
N LYS A 136 -25.56 -3.72 -19.38
CA LYS A 136 -25.05 -2.93 -20.50
C LYS A 136 -23.87 -2.04 -20.05
N ILE A 137 -22.88 -1.89 -20.92
CA ILE A 137 -21.76 -0.97 -20.76
C ILE A 137 -21.81 0.02 -21.93
N LEU A 138 -21.80 1.32 -21.62
CA LEU A 138 -21.71 2.39 -22.61
C LEU A 138 -20.32 3.01 -22.53
N ILE A 139 -19.64 3.09 -23.65
CA ILE A 139 -18.31 3.70 -23.75
C ILE A 139 -18.44 4.90 -24.70
N ASN A 140 -18.38 6.08 -24.10
CA ASN A 140 -18.41 7.35 -24.84
C ASN A 140 -16.96 7.84 -25.01
N ARG A 141 -16.55 8.01 -26.24
CA ARG A 141 -15.24 8.55 -26.62
C ARG A 141 -15.37 10.02 -26.97
N SER A 142 -14.34 10.79 -26.66
CA SER A 142 -14.26 12.20 -27.01
C SER A 142 -13.71 12.45 -28.41
N ASP A 143 -13.19 11.40 -29.06
CA ASP A 143 -12.70 11.43 -30.45
C ASP A 143 -13.78 11.02 -31.44
N ASN A 144 -13.55 11.28 -32.72
CA ASN A 144 -14.50 11.01 -33.80
C ASN A 144 -14.70 9.51 -34.12
N ASP A 145 -13.99 8.62 -33.43
CA ASP A 145 -14.07 7.15 -33.65
C ASP A 145 -15.31 6.49 -33.04
N GLY A 146 -16.19 7.30 -32.50
CA GLY A 146 -17.52 6.89 -32.11
C GLY A 146 -17.59 6.22 -30.72
N SER A 147 -18.73 6.36 -30.11
CA SER A 147 -19.13 5.65 -28.90
C SER A 147 -19.63 4.26 -29.27
N PHE A 148 -19.39 3.28 -28.41
CA PHE A 148 -19.96 1.94 -28.62
C PHE A 148 -20.55 1.40 -27.31
N SER A 149 -21.40 0.40 -27.43
CA SER A 149 -22.00 -0.25 -26.29
C SER A 149 -21.83 -1.76 -26.34
N LEU A 150 -21.76 -2.36 -25.18
CA LEU A 150 -21.71 -3.79 -24.95
C LEU A 150 -22.99 -4.18 -24.22
N THR A 151 -23.72 -5.15 -24.72
CA THR A 151 -24.93 -5.68 -24.06
C THR A 151 -24.73 -7.15 -23.72
N LYS A 152 -25.15 -7.54 -22.52
CA LYS A 152 -25.08 -8.94 -22.09
C LYS A 152 -26.10 -9.79 -22.86
N ASP A 153 -25.62 -10.89 -23.45
CA ASP A 153 -26.47 -11.89 -24.09
C ASP A 153 -27.16 -12.73 -23.00
N GLU A 154 -28.47 -12.83 -23.08
CA GLU A 154 -29.31 -13.57 -22.13
C GLU A 154 -29.07 -15.10 -22.17
N LYS A 155 -28.52 -15.62 -23.28
CA LYS A 155 -28.35 -17.07 -23.48
C LYS A 155 -27.02 -17.63 -22.96
N ASN A 156 -25.95 -16.87 -23.10
CA ASN A 156 -24.61 -17.37 -22.81
C ASN A 156 -23.80 -16.46 -21.88
N GLU A 157 -24.42 -15.40 -21.37
CA GLU A 157 -23.83 -14.41 -20.45
C GLU A 157 -22.63 -13.62 -21.02
N ASN A 158 -22.31 -13.75 -22.30
CA ASN A 158 -21.25 -12.99 -22.94
C ASN A 158 -21.65 -11.54 -23.18
N LEU A 159 -20.68 -10.63 -23.15
CA LEU A 159 -20.90 -9.25 -23.59
C LEU A 159 -20.69 -9.17 -25.10
N LEU A 160 -21.73 -8.74 -25.81
CA LEU A 160 -21.71 -8.52 -27.26
C LEU A 160 -21.64 -7.04 -27.55
N ILE A 161 -20.82 -6.65 -28.54
CA ILE A 161 -20.76 -5.25 -28.98
C ILE A 161 -22.03 -4.97 -29.81
N ASP A 162 -22.81 -3.96 -29.39
CA ASP A 162 -23.95 -3.49 -30.12
C ASP A 162 -23.47 -2.84 -31.45
N ASN A 163 -24.20 -3.10 -32.55
CA ASN A 163 -23.94 -2.50 -33.86
C ASN A 163 -22.62 -2.88 -34.55
N LEU A 164 -22.03 -4.03 -34.26
CA LEU A 164 -20.98 -4.60 -35.11
C LEU A 164 -21.59 -5.04 -36.46
N ASN A 165 -21.08 -4.48 -37.56
CA ASN A 165 -21.34 -5.04 -38.87
C ASN A 165 -20.70 -6.44 -38.97
N LYS A 166 -21.37 -7.36 -39.67
CA LYS A 166 -20.92 -8.77 -39.79
C LYS A 166 -19.48 -8.92 -40.28
N ASP A 167 -18.97 -7.92 -41.00
CA ASP A 167 -17.61 -7.91 -41.56
C ASP A 167 -16.51 -7.49 -40.55
N GLN A 168 -16.90 -7.06 -39.35
CA GLN A 168 -16.00 -6.58 -38.29
C GLN A 168 -15.79 -7.57 -37.15
N ILE A 169 -16.33 -8.77 -37.26
CA ILE A 169 -16.12 -9.82 -36.25
C ILE A 169 -14.74 -10.41 -36.47
N PRO A 170 -13.83 -10.38 -35.48
CA PRO A 170 -12.56 -11.07 -35.59
C PRO A 170 -12.81 -12.55 -35.85
N LYS A 171 -12.21 -13.08 -36.91
CA LYS A 171 -12.23 -14.52 -37.14
C LYS A 171 -11.36 -15.15 -36.06
N SER A 172 -11.96 -16.00 -35.21
CA SER A 172 -11.30 -16.81 -34.16
C SER A 172 -10.22 -17.72 -34.75
#